data_1298c4b47861f46ff7e2685e4b76023e
#
_entry.id   1298c4b47861f46ff7e2685e4b76023e
#
_cell.length_a   1.000
_cell.length_b   1.000
_cell.length_c   1.000
_cell.angle_alpha   90.00
_cell.angle_beta   90.00
_cell.angle_gamma   90.00
#
_symmetry.space_group_name_H-M   'P 1'
#
loop_
_entity.id
_entity.type
_entity.pdbx_description
1 polymer ?
#
loop_
_entity_poly.entity_id
_entity_poly.type
_entity_poly.pdbx_seq_one_letter_code
_entity_poly.pdbx_strand_id
1 'polypeptide(L)'
;MDIKAFKMDGLGNDFVIIDNREKIINLTKDQIVKICDRNFIGCDQLIFIEPDSSADANLRFFNSDGGESGACGNGTRCVANLISNEKNNKSIILNTLSGKLKSEILEKKNCYNRNWESKVKMG
;
A
#
# COMPACT_ATOMS: atom_id res chain seq x y z
N MET A 1 -1.52 -0.39 -19.81
CA MET A 1 -0.96 -1.26 -18.76
C MET A 1 -2.01 -1.51 -17.70
N ASP A 2 -2.20 -2.76 -17.33
CA ASP A 2 -3.12 -3.12 -16.26
C ASP A 2 -2.35 -3.24 -14.96
N ILE A 3 -2.86 -2.60 -13.91
CA ILE A 3 -2.23 -2.59 -12.60
C ILE A 3 -3.16 -3.24 -11.59
N LYS A 4 -2.63 -4.22 -10.87
CA LYS A 4 -3.37 -4.87 -9.79
C LYS A 4 -3.28 -4.00 -8.54
N ALA A 5 -4.42 -3.61 -8.00
CA ALA A 5 -4.48 -2.72 -6.85
C ALA A 5 -5.52 -3.20 -5.85
N PHE A 6 -5.28 -2.86 -4.58
CA PHE A 6 -6.19 -3.16 -3.48
C PHE A 6 -6.67 -1.85 -2.86
N LYS A 7 -7.93 -1.79 -2.49
CA LYS A 7 -8.48 -0.65 -1.75
C LYS A 7 -8.66 -1.08 -0.29
N MET A 8 -8.05 -0.33 0.63
CA MET A 8 -8.12 -0.64 2.05
C MET A 8 -8.44 0.60 2.86
N ASP A 9 -9.10 0.42 3.99
CA ASP A 9 -9.38 1.45 4.96
C ASP A 9 -8.71 1.11 6.30
N GLY A 10 -8.20 2.11 6.97
CA GLY A 10 -7.69 1.96 8.33
C GLY A 10 -7.92 3.24 9.12
N LEU A 11 -8.66 3.17 10.22
CA LEU A 11 -8.85 4.24 11.21
C LEU A 11 -9.04 5.65 10.61
N GLY A 12 -9.95 5.78 9.64
CA GLY A 12 -10.30 7.07 9.06
C GLY A 12 -9.53 7.45 7.81
N ASN A 13 -8.54 6.66 7.41
CA ASN A 13 -7.82 6.85 6.14
C ASN A 13 -8.15 5.72 5.17
N ASP A 14 -8.11 6.02 3.89
CA ASP A 14 -8.22 5.00 2.87
C ASP A 14 -6.98 5.00 1.98
N PHE A 15 -6.65 3.82 1.45
CA PHE A 15 -5.43 3.59 0.72
C PHE A 15 -5.69 2.79 -0.55
N VAL A 16 -4.98 3.14 -1.61
CA VAL A 16 -4.81 2.25 -2.76
C VAL A 16 -3.42 1.62 -2.63
N ILE A 17 -3.38 0.31 -2.59
CA ILE A 17 -2.14 -0.44 -2.39
C ILE A 17 -1.82 -1.17 -3.70
N ILE A 18 -0.63 -0.93 -4.22
CA ILE A 18 -0.15 -1.54 -5.45
C ILE A 18 0.98 -2.51 -5.10
N ASP A 19 0.78 -3.78 -5.42
CA ASP A 19 1.82 -4.79 -5.21
C ASP A 19 2.81 -4.73 -6.36
N ASN A 20 3.97 -4.16 -6.08
CA ASN A 20 5.06 -4.01 -7.04
C ASN A 20 6.29 -4.83 -6.63
N ARG A 21 6.07 -5.98 -5.97
CA ARG A 21 7.19 -6.82 -5.52
C ARG A 21 7.97 -7.43 -6.69
N GLU A 22 7.39 -7.46 -7.88
CA GLU A 22 8.08 -7.89 -9.09
C GLU A 22 8.83 -6.76 -9.80
N LYS A 23 8.67 -5.53 -9.35
CA LYS A 23 9.31 -4.32 -9.89
C LYS A 23 9.03 -4.06 -11.37
N ILE A 24 7.85 -4.39 -11.85
CA ILE A 24 7.45 -4.18 -13.22
C ILE A 24 6.58 -2.94 -13.42
N ILE A 25 6.16 -2.30 -12.32
CA ILE A 25 5.25 -1.15 -12.36
C ILE A 25 6.03 0.13 -12.06
N ASN A 26 5.98 1.07 -13.01
CA ASN A 26 6.51 2.42 -12.81
C ASN A 26 5.39 3.40 -13.09
N LEU A 27 5.06 4.25 -12.12
CA LEU A 27 4.04 5.27 -12.25
C LEU A 27 4.68 6.65 -12.25
N THR A 28 4.23 7.50 -13.16
CA THR A 28 4.57 8.92 -13.14
C THR A 28 3.79 9.61 -12.02
N LYS A 29 4.25 10.81 -11.65
CA LYS A 29 3.53 11.63 -10.68
C LYS A 29 2.09 11.87 -11.11
N ASP A 30 1.86 12.17 -12.39
CA ASP A 30 0.52 12.43 -12.92
C ASP A 30 -0.37 11.18 -12.82
N GLN A 31 0.17 10.00 -13.03
CA GLN A 31 -0.57 8.75 -12.89
C GLN A 31 -0.97 8.50 -11.42
N ILE A 32 -0.07 8.80 -10.49
CA ILE A 32 -0.37 8.70 -9.05
C ILE A 32 -1.50 9.66 -8.67
N VAL A 33 -1.41 10.90 -9.10
CA VAL A 33 -2.46 11.90 -8.87
C VAL A 33 -3.80 11.41 -9.40
N LYS A 34 -3.81 10.83 -10.61
CA LYS A 34 -5.03 10.31 -11.21
C LYS A 34 -5.65 9.17 -10.40
N ILE A 35 -4.83 8.24 -9.93
CA ILE A 35 -5.33 7.13 -9.11
C ILE A 35 -5.94 7.63 -7.81
N CYS A 36 -5.32 8.64 -7.18
CA CYS A 36 -5.78 9.20 -5.92
C CYS A 36 -7.00 10.10 -6.09
N ASP A 37 -7.31 10.51 -7.31
CA ASP A 37 -8.47 11.37 -7.59
C ASP A 37 -9.77 10.65 -7.26
N ARG A 38 -10.63 11.28 -6.45
CA ARG A 38 -11.91 10.70 -6.02
C ARG A 38 -12.89 10.49 -7.18
N ASN A 39 -12.67 11.14 -8.30
CA ASN A 39 -13.47 10.92 -9.52
C ASN A 39 -13.01 9.69 -10.31
N PHE A 40 -11.89 9.10 -9.95
CA PHE A 40 -11.37 7.87 -10.57
C PHE A 40 -11.46 6.73 -9.57
N ILE A 41 -10.40 6.47 -8.78
CA ILE A 41 -10.44 5.47 -7.71
C ILE A 41 -10.57 6.18 -6.36
N GLY A 42 -9.67 7.09 -6.09
CA GLY A 42 -9.70 7.91 -4.89
C GLY A 42 -9.07 7.24 -3.68
N CYS A 43 -8.19 7.97 -3.02
CA CYS A 43 -7.61 7.55 -1.76
C CYS A 43 -6.89 8.73 -1.11
N ASP A 44 -6.69 8.62 0.20
CA ASP A 44 -5.86 9.57 0.93
C ASP A 44 -4.39 9.40 0.57
N GLN A 45 -3.93 8.16 0.43
CA GLN A 45 -2.57 7.85 0.05
C GLN A 45 -2.51 6.60 -0.83
N LEU A 46 -1.50 6.58 -1.71
CA LEU A 46 -1.17 5.42 -2.51
C LEU A 46 0.09 4.77 -1.93
N ILE A 47 0.09 3.45 -1.81
CA ILE A 47 1.19 2.69 -1.23
C ILE A 47 1.69 1.67 -2.23
N PHE A 48 3.00 1.69 -2.50
CA PHE A 48 3.67 0.62 -3.24
C PHE A 48 4.26 -0.38 -2.26
N ILE A 49 4.01 -1.67 -2.51
CA ILE A 49 4.72 -2.76 -1.86
C ILE A 49 5.84 -3.19 -2.81
N GLU A 50 7.08 -2.98 -2.39
CA GLU A 50 8.25 -3.31 -3.20
C GLU A 50 9.06 -4.43 -2.55
N PRO A 51 9.90 -5.14 -3.30
CA PRO A 51 10.74 -6.19 -2.71
C PRO A 51 11.81 -5.58 -1.80
N ASP A 52 12.22 -6.34 -0.80
CA ASP A 52 13.30 -5.99 0.12
C ASP A 52 14.09 -7.23 0.48
N SER A 53 15.42 -7.13 0.49
CA SER A 53 16.29 -8.28 0.77
C SER A 53 16.38 -8.64 2.25
N SER A 54 15.99 -7.74 3.14
CA SER A 54 16.14 -7.91 4.59
C SER A 54 14.85 -7.76 5.38
N ALA A 55 13.73 -7.53 4.72
CA ALA A 55 12.42 -7.39 5.32
C ALA A 55 11.39 -8.13 4.47
N ASP A 56 10.16 -8.25 4.96
CA ASP A 56 9.09 -8.87 4.16
C ASP A 56 8.75 -8.03 2.94
N ALA A 57 8.85 -6.72 3.06
CA ALA A 57 8.67 -5.80 1.94
C ALA A 57 9.23 -4.43 2.28
N ASN A 58 9.40 -3.60 1.25
CA ASN A 58 9.69 -2.18 1.37
C ASN A 58 8.46 -1.40 0.94
N LEU A 59 8.06 -0.39 1.71
CA LEU A 59 6.90 0.42 1.41
C LEU A 59 7.29 1.81 0.98
N ARG A 60 6.60 2.30 -0.06
CA ARG A 60 6.69 3.69 -0.47
C ARG A 60 5.30 4.31 -0.42
N PHE A 61 5.21 5.49 0.15
CA PHE A 61 3.94 6.20 0.36
C PHE A 61 3.90 7.46 -0.49
N PHE A 62 2.77 7.67 -1.14
CA PHE A 62 2.55 8.86 -1.96
C PHE A 62 1.26 9.55 -1.53
N ASN A 63 1.33 10.86 -1.39
CA ASN A 63 0.15 11.68 -1.13
C ASN A 63 -0.67 11.86 -2.41
N SER A 64 -1.90 12.37 -2.27
CA SER A 64 -2.79 12.56 -3.40
C SER A 64 -2.27 13.59 -4.42
N ASP A 65 -1.31 14.42 -4.03
CA ASP A 65 -0.66 15.35 -4.94
C ASP A 65 0.50 14.73 -5.73
N GLY A 66 0.77 13.44 -5.53
CA GLY A 66 1.85 12.71 -6.18
C GLY A 66 3.19 12.83 -5.49
N GLY A 67 3.28 13.56 -4.40
CA GLY A 67 4.52 13.70 -3.62
C GLY A 67 4.78 12.51 -2.73
N GLU A 68 6.02 12.05 -2.66
CA GLU A 68 6.37 10.93 -1.80
C GLU A 68 6.42 11.37 -0.34
N SER A 69 5.83 10.54 0.54
CA SER A 69 5.80 10.75 1.98
C SER A 69 6.72 9.75 2.68
N GLY A 70 7.16 10.10 3.90
CA GLY A 70 8.06 9.24 4.66
C GLY A 70 7.42 7.95 5.13
N ALA A 71 6.31 8.04 5.82
CA ALA A 71 5.59 6.89 6.34
C ALA A 71 4.21 7.29 6.84
N CYS A 72 3.32 6.32 6.93
CA CYS A 72 1.99 6.48 7.51
C CYS A 72 1.69 5.26 8.37
N GLY A 73 1.46 5.46 9.66
CA GLY A 73 1.21 4.36 10.59
C GLY A 73 -0.01 3.51 10.21
N ASN A 74 -1.11 4.16 9.81
CA ASN A 74 -2.32 3.46 9.39
C ASN A 74 -2.08 2.65 8.13
N GLY A 75 -1.42 3.23 7.13
CA GLY A 75 -1.10 2.53 5.88
C GLY A 75 -0.17 1.35 6.10
N THR A 76 0.86 1.53 6.92
CA THR A 76 1.78 0.44 7.27
C THR A 76 1.03 -0.72 7.92
N ARG A 77 0.10 -0.43 8.81
CA ARG A 77 -0.71 -1.45 9.47
C ARG A 77 -1.58 -2.21 8.48
N CYS A 78 -2.17 -1.51 7.52
CA CYS A 78 -2.99 -2.15 6.48
C CYS A 78 -2.16 -3.10 5.62
N VAL A 79 -0.97 -2.68 5.20
CA VAL A 79 -0.07 -3.55 4.42
C VAL A 79 0.41 -4.73 5.25
N ALA A 80 0.73 -4.51 6.53
CA ALA A 80 1.13 -5.59 7.42
C ALA A 80 0.03 -6.65 7.53
N ASN A 81 -1.22 -6.24 7.66
CA ASN A 81 -2.35 -7.16 7.67
C ASN A 81 -2.46 -7.94 6.37
N LEU A 82 -2.32 -7.27 5.24
CA LEU A 82 -2.40 -7.89 3.92
C LEU A 82 -1.32 -8.98 3.76
N ILE A 83 -0.07 -8.65 4.08
CA ILE A 83 1.05 -9.59 3.97
C ILE A 83 0.93 -10.71 4.99
N SER A 84 0.49 -10.40 6.20
CA SER A 84 0.27 -11.40 7.25
C SER A 84 -0.74 -12.46 6.81
N ASN A 85 -1.83 -12.04 6.18
CA ASN A 85 -2.82 -12.96 5.63
C ASN A 85 -2.24 -13.83 4.53
N GLU A 86 -1.45 -13.22 3.65
CA GLU A 86 -0.84 -13.93 2.53
C GLU A 86 0.16 -14.99 3.00
N LYS A 87 0.99 -14.65 3.98
CA LYS A 87 2.05 -15.55 4.49
C LYS A 87 1.61 -16.41 5.66
N ASN A 88 0.43 -16.18 6.20
CA ASN A 88 -0.04 -16.81 7.42
C ASN A 88 0.95 -16.64 8.58
N ASN A 89 1.53 -15.46 8.70
CA ASN A 89 2.51 -15.11 9.71
C ASN A 89 2.07 -13.83 10.40
N LYS A 90 2.02 -13.84 11.73
CA LYS A 90 1.57 -12.68 12.50
C LYS A 90 2.66 -11.65 12.76
N SER A 91 3.91 -11.96 12.46
CA SER A 91 5.02 -11.03 12.62
C SER A 91 5.55 -10.64 11.25
N ILE A 92 5.44 -9.36 10.91
CA ILE A 92 5.82 -8.84 9.60
C ILE A 92 6.82 -7.70 9.80
N ILE A 93 7.90 -7.73 9.04
CA ILE A 93 8.92 -6.68 9.05
C ILE A 93 8.78 -5.89 7.76
N LEU A 94 8.60 -4.57 7.88
CA LEU A 94 8.47 -3.68 6.75
C LEU A 94 9.55 -2.61 6.82
N ASN A 95 10.18 -2.34 5.67
CA ASN A 95 11.13 -1.26 5.53
C ASN A 95 10.41 -0.05 4.92
N THR A 96 10.73 1.15 5.42
CA THR A 96 10.18 2.41 4.94
C THR A 96 11.31 3.44 4.87
N LEU A 97 11.03 4.63 4.33
CA LEU A 97 11.98 5.75 4.39
C LEU A 97 12.36 6.11 5.82
N SER A 98 11.48 5.84 6.78
CA SER A 98 11.73 6.11 8.20
C SER A 98 12.44 4.97 8.91
N GLY A 99 12.79 3.90 8.21
CA GLY A 99 13.48 2.73 8.75
C GLY A 99 12.61 1.49 8.80
N LYS A 100 13.14 0.45 9.41
CA LYS A 100 12.43 -0.83 9.54
C LYS A 100 11.46 -0.81 10.70
N LEU A 101 10.27 -1.34 10.46
CA LEU A 101 9.22 -1.48 11.44
C LEU A 101 8.83 -2.94 11.54
N LYS A 102 8.75 -3.45 12.77
CA LYS A 102 8.22 -4.78 13.04
C LYS A 102 6.75 -4.62 13.47
N SER A 103 5.87 -5.27 12.75
CA SER A 103 4.44 -5.25 13.04
C SER A 103 3.99 -6.62 13.49
N GLU A 104 3.33 -6.68 14.65
CA GLU A 104 2.70 -7.90 15.15
C GLU A 104 1.19 -7.77 15.03
N ILE A 105 0.58 -8.74 14.35
CA ILE A 105 -0.85 -8.72 14.09
C ILE A 105 -1.55 -9.47 15.22
N LEU A 106 -2.05 -8.72 16.18
CA LEU A 106 -2.81 -9.28 17.31
C LEU A 106 -4.27 -9.49 16.93
N GLU A 107 -4.86 -8.53 16.21
CA GLU A 107 -6.24 -8.58 15.73
C GLU A 107 -6.38 -7.81 14.43
N LYS A 108 -7.30 -8.25 13.57
CA LYS A 108 -7.53 -7.64 12.25
C LYS A 108 -8.61 -6.54 12.30
N LYS A 109 -8.69 -5.78 13.38
CA LYS A 109 -9.82 -4.88 13.59
C LYS A 109 -9.69 -3.51 12.95
N ASN A 110 -8.48 -3.05 12.65
CA ASN A 110 -8.24 -1.66 12.29
C ASN A 110 -7.97 -1.42 10.81
N CYS A 111 -7.96 -2.48 10.01
CA CYS A 111 -7.79 -2.37 8.57
C CYS A 111 -8.78 -3.27 7.88
N TYR A 112 -9.56 -2.68 7.01
CA TYR A 112 -10.57 -3.39 6.25
C TYR A 112 -10.18 -3.41 4.79
N ASN A 113 -9.98 -4.63 4.26
CA ASN A 113 -9.93 -4.82 2.83
C ASN A 113 -11.39 -4.79 2.36
N ARG A 114 -11.72 -3.87 1.47
CA ARG A 114 -13.08 -3.76 0.91
C ARG A 114 -13.39 -4.89 -0.07
N ASN A 115 -12.66 -6.00 -0.03
CA ASN A 115 -12.76 -7.08 -1.00
C ASN A 115 -12.63 -6.56 -2.43
N TRP A 116 -11.87 -5.49 -2.58
CA TRP A 116 -11.70 -4.80 -3.84
C TRP A 116 -10.29 -5.08 -4.34
N GLU A 117 -10.23 -5.82 -5.39
CA GLU A 117 -9.03 -6.06 -6.16
C GLU A 117 -9.37 -5.73 -7.59
N SER A 118 -8.67 -4.78 -8.18
CA SER A 118 -9.00 -4.34 -9.52
C SER A 118 -7.75 -4.23 -10.36
N LYS A 119 -7.92 -4.50 -11.64
CA LYS A 119 -6.91 -4.16 -12.64
C LYS A 119 -7.23 -2.77 -13.15
N VAL A 120 -6.33 -1.83 -12.91
CA VAL A 120 -6.48 -0.45 -13.34
C VAL A 120 -5.73 -0.27 -14.65
N LYS A 121 -6.42 0.20 -15.68
CA LYS A 121 -5.77 0.55 -16.94
C LYS A 121 -5.16 1.93 -16.85
N MET A 122 -3.84 1.97 -17.01
CA MET A 122 -3.08 3.22 -17.09
C MET A 122 -2.51 3.30 -18.49
N GLY A 123 -3.10 4.15 -19.26
CA GLY A 123 -2.70 4.34 -20.64
C GLY A 123 -1.63 5.38 -20.82
#